data_f20bb0b075c0a39b6c91c3c017bcf920
#
_entry.id   f20bb0b075c0a39b6c91c3c017bcf920
#
_cell.length_a   1.000
_cell.length_b   1.000
_cell.length_c   1.000
_cell.angle_alpha   90.00
_cell.angle_beta   90.00
_cell.angle_gamma   90.00
#
_symmetry.space_group_name_H-M   'P 1'
#
loop_
_entity.id
_entity.type
_entity.pdbx_description
1 polymer ?
#
loop_
_entity_poly.entity_id
_entity_poly.type
_entity_poly.pdbx_seq_one_letter_code
_entity_poly.pdbx_strand_id
1 'polypeptide(L)'
;MTAPVKHIWAALLVVYVVWGSTYLGIKVAVETIPPLLAAGSRFLTAGALLAAILVVRGVSLRVNRRELGASAIAGGLLLGLGVGLVHVAETRIDSSVAAMIAGTVPLQIILMRLTAGESPARATRLSTIAGLAGLGLVVAPGLGAGSTALGLAVMISATMFWSTGSFLSRKLALPRDPFVATAYEMGFGGVFLLIAALVSGDFGELTSATFALNSVLAWVYLVVMGSLVGFTAYAWLLRVAPISLVVTHQYVNPLVAIALGMLFLGERPSPWSLAGALIVIGSVYVAIRAEFPRKSRPASVAPQGTPEGQTA
;
A
#
# COMPACT_ATOMS: atom_id res chain seq x y z
N MET A 1 17.41 -14.02 1.27
CA MET A 1 18.35 -12.94 1.64
C MET A 1 17.58 -11.95 2.50
N THR A 2 17.98 -11.72 3.73
CA THR A 2 17.35 -10.71 4.60
C THR A 2 17.92 -9.35 4.24
N ALA A 3 17.06 -8.46 3.73
CA ALA A 3 17.48 -7.10 3.41
C ALA A 3 17.94 -6.37 4.69
N PRO A 4 18.94 -5.46 4.61
CA PRO A 4 19.32 -4.64 5.74
C PRO A 4 18.13 -3.85 6.28
N VAL A 5 17.94 -3.83 7.60
CA VAL A 5 16.80 -3.20 8.29
C VAL A 5 16.64 -1.72 7.89
N LYS A 6 17.76 -1.00 7.68
CA LYS A 6 17.74 0.39 7.21
C LYS A 6 17.03 0.60 5.87
N HIS A 7 17.17 -0.35 4.93
CA HIS A 7 16.52 -0.28 3.62
C HIS A 7 15.00 -0.53 3.74
N ILE A 8 14.60 -1.46 4.63
CA ILE A 8 13.18 -1.70 4.92
C ILE A 8 12.53 -0.41 5.47
N TRP A 9 13.21 0.27 6.40
CA TRP A 9 12.72 1.54 6.95
C TRP A 9 12.63 2.64 5.91
N ALA A 10 13.66 2.79 5.07
CA ALA A 10 13.66 3.78 4.00
C ALA A 10 12.50 3.54 3.02
N ALA A 11 12.29 2.30 2.61
CA ALA A 11 11.17 1.95 1.72
C ALA A 11 9.80 2.14 2.38
N LEU A 12 9.65 1.80 3.68
CA LEU A 12 8.43 2.08 4.43
C LEU A 12 8.14 3.58 4.52
N LEU A 13 9.16 4.40 4.80
CA LEU A 13 8.99 5.85 4.86
C LEU A 13 8.55 6.42 3.51
N VAL A 14 9.13 5.92 2.41
CA VAL A 14 8.72 6.29 1.05
C VAL A 14 7.24 5.95 0.85
N VAL A 15 6.82 4.72 1.16
CA VAL A 15 5.41 4.31 1.02
C VAL A 15 4.49 5.16 1.89
N TYR A 16 4.86 5.45 3.15
CA TYR A 16 4.07 6.26 4.08
C TYR A 16 3.83 7.67 3.54
N VAL A 17 4.90 8.36 3.12
CA VAL A 17 4.81 9.75 2.66
C VAL A 17 4.13 9.83 1.29
N VAL A 18 4.61 9.01 0.35
CA VAL A 18 4.10 9.05 -1.03
C VAL A 18 2.63 8.63 -1.09
N TRP A 19 2.27 7.50 -0.49
CA TRP A 19 0.88 7.04 -0.58
C TRP A 19 -0.08 7.78 0.33
N GLY A 20 0.42 8.43 1.39
CA GLY A 20 -0.39 9.37 2.18
C GLY A 20 -0.90 10.56 1.36
N SER A 21 -0.16 10.97 0.33
CA SER A 21 -0.55 12.05 -0.57
C SER A 21 -1.29 11.59 -1.84
N THR A 22 -1.28 10.28 -2.17
CA THR A 22 -1.88 9.80 -3.42
C THR A 22 -3.41 9.85 -3.43
N TYR A 23 -4.09 9.77 -2.30
CA TYR A 23 -5.55 9.94 -2.25
C TYR A 23 -5.96 11.33 -2.78
N LEU A 24 -5.28 12.39 -2.33
CA LEU A 24 -5.49 13.73 -2.89
C LEU A 24 -5.14 13.77 -4.39
N GLY A 25 -4.04 13.15 -4.79
CA GLY A 25 -3.65 13.05 -6.19
C GLY A 25 -4.69 12.34 -7.06
N ILE A 26 -5.27 11.24 -6.57
CA ILE A 26 -6.34 10.51 -7.28
C ILE A 26 -7.57 11.42 -7.39
N LYS A 27 -7.99 12.05 -6.28
CA LYS A 27 -9.17 12.94 -6.28
C LYS A 27 -9.07 14.03 -7.33
N VAL A 28 -7.91 14.72 -7.40
CA VAL A 28 -7.67 15.77 -8.41
C VAL A 28 -7.59 15.19 -9.83
N ALA A 29 -6.98 14.02 -10.01
CA ALA A 29 -6.87 13.40 -11.34
C ALA A 29 -8.26 13.04 -11.90
N VAL A 30 -9.16 12.45 -11.07
CA VAL A 30 -10.49 12.01 -11.50
C VAL A 30 -11.53 13.13 -11.57
N GLU A 31 -11.18 14.38 -11.24
CA GLU A 31 -12.06 15.53 -11.47
C GLU A 31 -12.42 15.69 -12.94
N THR A 32 -11.47 15.41 -13.84
CA THR A 32 -11.69 15.57 -15.27
C THR A 32 -11.33 14.34 -16.08
N ILE A 33 -10.44 13.45 -15.60
CA ILE A 33 -10.07 12.23 -16.30
C ILE A 33 -10.96 11.08 -15.82
N PRO A 34 -11.64 10.34 -16.72
CA PRO A 34 -12.46 9.19 -16.33
C PRO A 34 -11.65 8.18 -15.48
N PRO A 35 -12.24 7.63 -14.40
CA PRO A 35 -11.49 6.98 -13.33
C PRO A 35 -10.70 5.75 -13.76
N LEU A 36 -11.30 4.87 -14.58
CA LEU A 36 -10.61 3.65 -15.04
C LEU A 36 -9.54 3.98 -16.08
N LEU A 37 -9.78 5.00 -16.92
CA LEU A 37 -8.79 5.50 -17.86
C LEU A 37 -7.61 6.15 -17.14
N ALA A 38 -7.86 6.97 -16.11
CA ALA A 38 -6.82 7.58 -15.28
C ALA A 38 -5.93 6.52 -14.64
N ALA A 39 -6.54 5.49 -14.01
CA ALA A 39 -5.81 4.40 -13.36
C ALA A 39 -5.07 3.53 -14.38
N GLY A 40 -5.73 3.13 -15.46
CA GLY A 40 -5.16 2.23 -16.47
C GLY A 40 -3.97 2.85 -17.21
N SER A 41 -4.11 4.08 -17.69
CA SER A 41 -3.03 4.82 -18.35
C SER A 41 -1.86 5.09 -17.40
N ARG A 42 -2.14 5.43 -16.13
CA ARG A 42 -1.13 5.61 -15.09
C ARG A 42 -0.24 4.36 -14.92
N PHE A 43 -0.86 3.19 -14.72
CA PHE A 43 -0.09 1.97 -14.47
C PHE A 43 0.60 1.45 -15.73
N LEU A 44 -0.03 1.55 -16.90
CA LEU A 44 0.60 1.14 -18.14
C LEU A 44 1.83 2.01 -18.44
N THR A 45 1.71 3.33 -18.27
CA THR A 45 2.84 4.28 -18.45
C THR A 45 3.96 4.00 -17.45
N ALA A 46 3.62 3.82 -16.15
CA ALA A 46 4.62 3.51 -15.13
C ALA A 46 5.32 2.18 -15.37
N GLY A 47 4.56 1.14 -15.75
CA GLY A 47 5.12 -0.18 -16.09
C GLY A 47 6.05 -0.13 -17.30
N ALA A 48 5.66 0.60 -18.35
CA ALA A 48 6.47 0.79 -19.55
C ALA A 48 7.77 1.56 -19.23
N LEU A 49 7.68 2.63 -18.44
CA LEU A 49 8.86 3.41 -18.00
C LEU A 49 9.80 2.54 -17.15
N LEU A 50 9.27 1.77 -16.21
CA LEU A 50 10.09 0.86 -15.39
C LEU A 50 10.76 -0.21 -16.26
N ALA A 51 10.02 -0.83 -17.19
CA ALA A 51 10.58 -1.79 -18.13
C ALA A 51 11.70 -1.17 -19.00
N ALA A 52 11.50 0.04 -19.51
CA ALA A 52 12.52 0.77 -20.28
C ALA A 52 13.77 1.03 -19.44
N ILE A 53 13.62 1.50 -18.19
CA ILE A 53 14.74 1.71 -17.26
C ILE A 53 15.51 0.41 -17.03
N LEU A 54 14.81 -0.70 -16.82
CA LEU A 54 15.44 -2.02 -16.61
C LEU A 54 16.23 -2.48 -17.83
N VAL A 55 15.65 -2.33 -19.04
CA VAL A 55 16.34 -2.67 -20.30
C VAL A 55 17.60 -1.83 -20.49
N VAL A 56 17.52 -0.51 -20.28
CA VAL A 56 18.69 0.40 -20.38
C VAL A 56 19.77 0.02 -19.37
N ARG A 57 19.37 -0.51 -18.18
CA ARG A 57 20.32 -1.01 -17.18
C ARG A 57 20.83 -2.43 -17.47
N GLY A 58 20.49 -3.02 -18.59
CA GLY A 58 20.90 -4.37 -18.98
C GLY A 58 20.20 -5.50 -18.23
N VAL A 59 19.10 -5.20 -17.52
CA VAL A 59 18.30 -6.21 -16.81
C VAL A 59 17.39 -6.93 -17.81
N SER A 60 17.46 -8.27 -17.83
CA SER A 60 16.62 -9.08 -18.70
C SER A 60 15.18 -9.09 -18.21
N LEU A 61 14.24 -8.75 -19.10
CA LEU A 61 12.78 -8.87 -18.83
C LEU A 61 12.24 -10.28 -19.12
N ARG A 62 13.10 -11.26 -19.45
CA ARG A 62 12.65 -12.61 -19.76
C ARG A 62 12.06 -13.28 -18.52
N VAL A 63 10.83 -13.76 -18.65
CA VAL A 63 10.09 -14.49 -17.60
C VAL A 63 9.48 -15.74 -18.20
N ASN A 64 9.28 -16.77 -17.39
CA ASN A 64 8.58 -17.97 -17.83
C ASN A 64 7.04 -17.79 -17.74
N ARG A 65 6.29 -18.71 -18.35
CA ARG A 65 4.81 -18.64 -18.38
C ARG A 65 4.18 -18.60 -16.98
N ARG A 66 4.79 -19.29 -16.01
CA ARG A 66 4.29 -19.34 -14.63
C ARG A 66 4.50 -17.99 -13.92
N GLU A 67 5.65 -17.38 -14.10
CA GLU A 67 5.97 -16.05 -13.60
C GLU A 67 5.07 -14.98 -14.23
N LEU A 68 4.82 -15.10 -15.54
CA LEU A 68 3.92 -14.19 -16.26
C LEU A 68 2.49 -14.28 -15.73
N GLY A 69 1.94 -15.48 -15.55
CA GLY A 69 0.61 -15.71 -14.98
C GLY A 69 0.51 -15.21 -13.52
N ALA A 70 1.57 -15.43 -12.73
CA ALA A 70 1.64 -14.93 -11.36
C ALA A 70 1.61 -13.38 -11.31
N SER A 71 2.36 -12.73 -12.20
CA SER A 71 2.38 -11.25 -12.31
C SER A 71 1.03 -10.70 -12.79
N ALA A 72 0.35 -11.42 -13.69
CA ALA A 72 -0.99 -11.03 -14.15
C ALA A 72 -2.03 -11.12 -13.01
N ILE A 73 -1.98 -12.17 -12.19
CA ILE A 73 -2.84 -12.32 -11.01
C ILE A 73 -2.55 -11.21 -9.98
N ALA A 74 -1.28 -10.99 -9.65
CA ALA A 74 -0.90 -9.97 -8.69
C ALA A 74 -1.27 -8.56 -9.18
N GLY A 75 -0.93 -8.21 -10.43
CA GLY A 75 -1.28 -6.92 -11.04
C GLY A 75 -2.77 -6.70 -11.18
N GLY A 76 -3.53 -7.74 -11.56
CA GLY A 76 -5.00 -7.70 -11.63
C GLY A 76 -5.64 -7.46 -10.27
N LEU A 77 -5.19 -8.15 -9.21
CA LEU A 77 -5.72 -7.99 -7.86
C LEU A 77 -5.30 -6.66 -7.22
N LEU A 78 -4.01 -6.33 -7.24
CA LEU A 78 -3.49 -5.13 -6.58
C LEU A 78 -3.88 -3.86 -7.32
N LEU A 79 -3.58 -3.79 -8.61
CA LEU A 79 -3.67 -2.56 -9.38
C LEU A 79 -4.99 -2.49 -10.15
N GLY A 80 -5.41 -3.59 -10.78
CA GLY A 80 -6.66 -3.67 -11.51
C GLY A 80 -7.86 -3.46 -10.60
N LEU A 81 -8.13 -4.43 -9.74
CA LEU A 81 -9.29 -4.39 -8.84
C LEU A 81 -9.02 -3.60 -7.56
N GLY A 82 -7.81 -3.66 -6.99
CA GLY A 82 -7.45 -2.88 -5.80
C GLY A 82 -7.49 -1.39 -6.09
N VAL A 83 -6.45 -0.85 -6.71
CA VAL A 83 -6.33 0.61 -6.91
C VAL A 83 -7.32 1.15 -7.96
N GLY A 84 -7.65 0.36 -8.99
CA GLY A 84 -8.64 0.77 -9.98
C GLY A 84 -10.00 1.08 -9.37
N LEU A 85 -10.50 0.22 -8.48
CA LEU A 85 -11.76 0.47 -7.77
C LEU A 85 -11.65 1.63 -6.76
N VAL A 86 -10.47 1.97 -6.24
CA VAL A 86 -10.28 3.21 -5.45
C VAL A 86 -10.58 4.44 -6.32
N HIS A 87 -10.07 4.50 -7.56
CA HIS A 87 -10.37 5.61 -8.48
C HIS A 87 -11.88 5.74 -8.74
N VAL A 88 -12.57 4.61 -8.93
CA VAL A 88 -14.04 4.61 -9.09
C VAL A 88 -14.74 5.01 -7.79
N ALA A 89 -14.29 4.56 -6.63
CA ALA A 89 -14.89 4.91 -5.35
C ALA A 89 -14.77 6.41 -5.06
N GLU A 90 -13.60 7.01 -5.31
CA GLU A 90 -13.34 8.44 -5.03
C GLU A 90 -14.14 9.41 -5.90
N THR A 91 -14.81 8.95 -6.95
CA THR A 91 -15.85 9.76 -7.63
C THR A 91 -17.15 9.85 -6.83
N ARG A 92 -17.36 9.00 -5.80
CA ARG A 92 -18.63 8.79 -5.08
C ARG A 92 -18.53 8.90 -3.56
N ILE A 93 -17.31 9.00 -3.02
CA ILE A 93 -17.03 9.15 -1.58
C ILE A 93 -15.92 10.18 -1.37
N ASP A 94 -15.86 10.71 -0.16
CA ASP A 94 -14.77 11.60 0.24
C ASP A 94 -13.47 10.82 0.45
N SER A 95 -12.33 11.45 0.13
CA SER A 95 -10.99 10.85 0.30
C SER A 95 -10.72 10.43 1.75
N SER A 96 -11.28 11.14 2.73
CA SER A 96 -11.19 10.80 4.15
C SER A 96 -11.90 9.47 4.46
N VAL A 97 -13.08 9.24 3.86
CA VAL A 97 -13.83 7.98 3.99
C VAL A 97 -13.11 6.84 3.29
N ALA A 98 -12.55 7.10 2.10
CA ALA A 98 -11.72 6.13 1.37
C ALA A 98 -10.51 5.71 2.22
N ALA A 99 -9.77 6.66 2.81
CA ALA A 99 -8.64 6.40 3.69
C ALA A 99 -9.03 5.60 4.95
N MET A 100 -10.21 5.88 5.55
CA MET A 100 -10.72 5.11 6.70
C MET A 100 -10.99 3.65 6.34
N ILE A 101 -11.67 3.40 5.21
CA ILE A 101 -11.94 2.04 4.75
C ILE A 101 -10.63 1.33 4.40
N ALA A 102 -9.68 2.01 3.75
CA ALA A 102 -8.35 1.47 3.49
C ALA A 102 -7.61 1.06 4.78
N GLY A 103 -7.82 1.79 5.87
CA GLY A 103 -7.29 1.42 7.19
C GLY A 103 -7.77 0.08 7.75
N THR A 104 -8.78 -0.55 7.15
CA THR A 104 -9.21 -1.92 7.53
C THR A 104 -8.30 -3.02 6.96
N VAL A 105 -7.44 -2.70 5.98
CA VAL A 105 -6.53 -3.67 5.34
C VAL A 105 -5.66 -4.47 6.33
N PRO A 106 -5.04 -3.89 7.36
CA PRO A 106 -4.28 -4.68 8.33
C PRO A 106 -5.12 -5.72 9.06
N LEU A 107 -6.39 -5.43 9.37
CA LEU A 107 -7.31 -6.39 9.97
C LEU A 107 -7.66 -7.51 8.98
N GLN A 108 -7.93 -7.17 7.71
CA GLN A 108 -8.19 -8.15 6.65
C GLN A 108 -6.99 -9.10 6.46
N ILE A 109 -5.77 -8.58 6.48
CA ILE A 109 -4.54 -9.39 6.41
C ILE A 109 -4.40 -10.32 7.63
N ILE A 110 -4.72 -9.86 8.83
CA ILE A 110 -4.69 -10.72 10.02
C ILE A 110 -5.71 -11.85 9.91
N LEU A 111 -6.92 -11.56 9.45
CA LEU A 111 -7.94 -12.59 9.22
C LEU A 111 -7.48 -13.61 8.18
N MET A 112 -6.89 -13.16 7.06
CA MET A 112 -6.33 -14.05 6.03
C MET A 112 -5.18 -14.91 6.57
N ARG A 113 -4.32 -14.37 7.43
CA ARG A 113 -3.25 -15.13 8.10
C ARG A 113 -3.81 -16.21 9.02
N LEU A 114 -4.84 -15.88 9.80
CA LEU A 114 -5.52 -16.84 10.70
C LEU A 114 -6.20 -17.96 9.91
N THR A 115 -6.92 -17.64 8.82
CA THR A 115 -7.57 -18.66 7.96
C THR A 115 -6.55 -19.52 7.21
N ALA A 116 -5.35 -19.00 6.96
CA ALA A 116 -4.24 -19.76 6.38
C ALA A 116 -3.45 -20.60 7.41
N GLY A 117 -3.90 -20.68 8.66
CA GLY A 117 -3.25 -21.44 9.74
C GLY A 117 -2.03 -20.73 10.36
N GLU A 118 -1.78 -19.47 10.00
CA GLU A 118 -0.74 -18.67 10.66
C GLU A 118 -1.24 -18.15 12.02
N SER A 119 -0.34 -17.99 12.99
CA SER A 119 -0.66 -17.44 14.32
C SER A 119 0.09 -16.11 14.54
N PRO A 120 -0.44 -14.97 14.03
CA PRO A 120 0.15 -13.67 14.30
C PRO A 120 0.29 -13.42 15.81
N ALA A 121 1.38 -12.77 16.24
CA ALA A 121 1.63 -12.46 17.64
C ALA A 121 0.42 -11.72 18.25
N ARG A 122 0.12 -11.98 19.52
CA ARG A 122 -0.98 -11.30 20.24
C ARG A 122 -0.82 -9.78 20.18
N ALA A 123 0.42 -9.29 20.32
CA ALA A 123 0.73 -7.87 20.22
C ALA A 123 0.37 -7.30 18.83
N THR A 124 0.66 -8.02 17.74
CA THR A 124 0.28 -7.62 16.37
C THR A 124 -1.24 -7.52 16.22
N ARG A 125 -1.99 -8.51 16.75
CA ARG A 125 -3.47 -8.50 16.69
C ARG A 125 -4.07 -7.33 17.48
N LEU A 126 -3.61 -7.11 18.71
CA LEU A 126 -4.09 -6.03 19.57
C LEU A 126 -3.72 -4.64 19.01
N SER A 127 -2.50 -4.46 18.50
CA SER A 127 -2.08 -3.20 17.87
C SER A 127 -2.89 -2.91 16.61
N THR A 128 -3.28 -3.92 15.84
CA THR A 128 -4.16 -3.75 14.67
C THR A 128 -5.53 -3.21 15.06
N ILE A 129 -6.15 -3.76 16.12
CA ILE A 129 -7.44 -3.27 16.63
C ILE A 129 -7.31 -1.85 17.17
N ALA A 130 -6.25 -1.57 17.94
CA ALA A 130 -5.98 -0.23 18.46
C ALA A 130 -5.74 0.79 17.32
N GLY A 131 -4.98 0.41 16.29
CA GLY A 131 -4.75 1.24 15.11
C GLY A 131 -6.03 1.59 14.36
N LEU A 132 -6.92 0.61 14.20
CA LEU A 132 -8.22 0.84 13.57
C LEU A 132 -9.11 1.78 14.40
N ALA A 133 -9.14 1.62 15.73
CA ALA A 133 -9.87 2.53 16.62
C ALA A 133 -9.28 3.96 16.57
N GLY A 134 -7.96 4.09 16.60
CA GLY A 134 -7.27 5.38 16.43
C GLY A 134 -7.58 6.04 15.09
N LEU A 135 -7.59 5.26 14.01
CA LEU A 135 -7.97 5.76 12.69
C LEU A 135 -9.41 6.27 12.66
N GLY A 136 -10.34 5.56 13.29
CA GLY A 136 -11.73 6.02 13.44
C GLY A 136 -11.82 7.41 14.09
N LEU A 137 -11.04 7.66 15.16
CA LEU A 137 -10.96 8.97 15.81
C LEU A 137 -10.34 10.05 14.91
N VAL A 138 -9.33 9.69 14.10
CA VAL A 138 -8.70 10.64 13.16
C VAL A 138 -9.69 11.13 12.12
N VAL A 139 -10.50 10.24 11.59
CA VAL A 139 -11.35 10.50 10.41
C VAL A 139 -12.77 10.94 10.80
N ALA A 140 -13.28 10.51 11.96
CA ALA A 140 -14.65 10.78 12.41
C ALA A 140 -15.10 12.26 12.29
N PRO A 141 -14.26 13.28 12.63
CA PRO A 141 -14.66 14.68 12.50
C PRO A 141 -14.88 15.14 11.05
N GLY A 142 -14.28 14.45 10.07
CA GLY A 142 -14.37 14.77 8.64
C GLY A 142 -15.39 13.94 7.87
N LEU A 143 -16.15 13.06 8.53
CA LEU A 143 -17.21 12.26 7.88
C LEU A 143 -18.36 13.18 7.48
N GLY A 144 -18.36 13.61 6.22
CA GLY A 144 -19.39 14.43 5.62
C GLY A 144 -20.50 13.62 4.93
N ALA A 145 -21.61 14.29 4.56
CA ALA A 145 -22.80 13.71 3.95
C ALA A 145 -22.62 13.30 2.46
N GLY A 146 -21.40 13.37 1.89
CA GLY A 146 -21.14 13.20 0.46
C GLY A 146 -20.98 11.74 -0.01
N SER A 147 -21.02 10.75 0.89
CA SER A 147 -20.70 9.36 0.53
C SER A 147 -21.95 8.55 0.14
N THR A 148 -21.89 7.86 -1.01
CA THR A 148 -22.97 6.97 -1.47
C THR A 148 -22.73 5.52 -1.02
N ALA A 149 -23.81 4.75 -0.81
CA ALA A 149 -23.72 3.34 -0.46
C ALA A 149 -22.93 2.52 -1.50
N LEU A 150 -23.10 2.84 -2.78
CA LEU A 150 -22.35 2.20 -3.87
C LEU A 150 -20.87 2.52 -3.78
N GLY A 151 -20.49 3.79 -3.52
CA GLY A 151 -19.09 4.18 -3.35
C GLY A 151 -18.42 3.46 -2.18
N LEU A 152 -19.14 3.31 -1.05
CA LEU A 152 -18.67 2.54 0.11
C LEU A 152 -18.45 1.05 -0.24
N ALA A 153 -19.41 0.42 -0.93
CA ALA A 153 -19.30 -0.98 -1.34
C ALA A 153 -18.12 -1.20 -2.31
N VAL A 154 -17.93 -0.29 -3.27
CA VAL A 154 -16.80 -0.34 -4.21
C VAL A 154 -15.47 -0.20 -3.45
N MET A 155 -15.37 0.73 -2.49
CA MET A 155 -14.15 0.92 -1.70
C MET A 155 -13.83 -0.28 -0.80
N ILE A 156 -14.84 -0.89 -0.17
CA ILE A 156 -14.66 -2.14 0.60
C ILE A 156 -14.14 -3.25 -0.30
N SER A 157 -14.74 -3.41 -1.49
CA SER A 157 -14.28 -4.40 -2.47
C SER A 157 -12.83 -4.14 -2.91
N ALA A 158 -12.47 -2.88 -3.15
CA ALA A 158 -11.10 -2.46 -3.48
C ALA A 158 -10.10 -2.92 -2.42
N THR A 159 -10.38 -2.68 -1.14
CA THR A 159 -9.49 -3.09 -0.05
C THR A 159 -9.40 -4.60 0.12
N MET A 160 -10.47 -5.34 -0.15
CA MET A 160 -10.45 -6.82 -0.14
C MET A 160 -9.56 -7.37 -1.25
N PHE A 161 -9.67 -6.83 -2.48
CA PHE A 161 -8.80 -7.24 -3.59
C PHE A 161 -7.33 -6.87 -3.33
N TRP A 162 -7.09 -5.65 -2.80
CA TRP A 162 -5.76 -5.23 -2.39
C TRP A 162 -5.15 -6.15 -1.32
N SER A 163 -5.90 -6.47 -0.27
CA SER A 163 -5.47 -7.38 0.79
C SER A 163 -5.18 -8.78 0.26
N THR A 164 -6.07 -9.30 -0.58
CA THR A 164 -5.91 -10.61 -1.22
C THR A 164 -4.68 -10.65 -2.11
N GLY A 165 -4.49 -9.64 -2.97
CA GLY A 165 -3.31 -9.50 -3.83
C GLY A 165 -2.02 -9.41 -3.01
N SER A 166 -2.00 -8.60 -1.95
CA SER A 166 -0.84 -8.45 -1.05
C SER A 166 -0.48 -9.76 -0.34
N PHE A 167 -1.48 -10.48 0.15
CA PHE A 167 -1.29 -11.76 0.81
C PHE A 167 -0.80 -12.84 -0.16
N LEU A 168 -1.40 -12.92 -1.35
CA LEU A 168 -1.04 -13.90 -2.37
C LEU A 168 0.31 -13.61 -3.03
N SER A 169 0.71 -12.36 -3.22
CA SER A 169 2.00 -11.98 -3.83
C SER A 169 3.19 -12.66 -3.16
N ARG A 170 3.09 -12.98 -1.87
CA ARG A 170 4.12 -13.72 -1.13
C ARG A 170 4.18 -15.23 -1.46
N LYS A 171 3.10 -15.78 -2.02
CA LYS A 171 2.94 -17.21 -2.33
C LYS A 171 3.03 -17.48 -3.83
N LEU A 172 2.84 -16.46 -4.65
CA LEU A 172 2.92 -16.56 -6.10
C LEU A 172 4.35 -16.72 -6.60
N ALA A 173 4.50 -17.47 -7.69
CA ALA A 173 5.79 -17.66 -8.38
C ALA A 173 6.14 -16.42 -9.22
N LEU A 174 6.29 -15.26 -8.58
CA LEU A 174 6.68 -14.02 -9.25
C LEU A 174 8.13 -14.09 -9.77
N PRO A 175 8.50 -13.29 -10.79
CA PRO A 175 9.88 -13.15 -11.26
C PRO A 175 10.85 -12.90 -10.11
N ARG A 176 12.06 -13.45 -10.19
CA ARG A 176 13.06 -13.32 -9.08
C ARG A 176 13.45 -11.87 -8.82
N ASP A 177 13.65 -11.08 -9.88
CA ASP A 177 13.88 -9.64 -9.75
C ASP A 177 12.55 -8.93 -9.40
N PRO A 178 12.47 -8.22 -8.26
CA PRO A 178 11.27 -7.53 -7.84
C PRO A 178 10.85 -6.39 -8.79
N PHE A 179 11.80 -5.72 -9.43
CA PHE A 179 11.50 -4.65 -10.37
C PHE A 179 10.93 -5.18 -11.68
N VAL A 180 11.43 -6.33 -12.15
CA VAL A 180 10.86 -7.03 -13.31
C VAL A 180 9.42 -7.45 -13.01
N ALA A 181 9.16 -8.06 -11.84
CA ALA A 181 7.81 -8.42 -11.43
C ALA A 181 6.89 -7.20 -11.39
N THR A 182 7.34 -6.11 -10.77
CA THR A 182 6.59 -4.85 -10.65
C THR A 182 6.24 -4.26 -12.02
N ALA A 183 7.17 -4.29 -13.00
CA ALA A 183 6.89 -3.82 -14.36
C ALA A 183 5.78 -4.63 -15.02
N TYR A 184 5.78 -5.96 -14.86
CA TYR A 184 4.72 -6.83 -15.36
C TYR A 184 3.40 -6.63 -14.61
N GLU A 185 3.42 -6.51 -13.28
CA GLU A 185 2.23 -6.25 -12.45
C GLU A 185 1.55 -4.94 -12.88
N MET A 186 2.33 -3.86 -13.07
CA MET A 186 1.82 -2.59 -13.59
C MET A 186 1.30 -2.72 -15.02
N GLY A 187 2.01 -3.42 -15.89
CA GLY A 187 1.58 -3.67 -17.26
C GLY A 187 0.24 -4.39 -17.32
N PHE A 188 0.10 -5.53 -16.63
CA PHE A 188 -1.15 -6.29 -16.59
C PHE A 188 -2.29 -5.55 -15.89
N GLY A 189 -2.03 -4.90 -14.75
CA GLY A 189 -3.02 -4.07 -14.06
C GLY A 189 -3.50 -2.91 -14.94
N GLY A 190 -2.57 -2.23 -15.63
CA GLY A 190 -2.87 -1.15 -16.56
C GLY A 190 -3.71 -1.61 -17.75
N VAL A 191 -3.32 -2.72 -18.40
CA VAL A 191 -4.09 -3.30 -19.53
C VAL A 191 -5.48 -3.73 -19.06
N PHE A 192 -5.60 -4.41 -17.91
CA PHE A 192 -6.89 -4.78 -17.34
C PHE A 192 -7.81 -3.56 -17.16
N LEU A 193 -7.28 -2.47 -16.60
CA LEU A 193 -8.05 -1.24 -16.37
C LEU A 193 -8.42 -0.52 -17.67
N LEU A 194 -7.54 -0.50 -18.67
CA LEU A 194 -7.88 0.09 -19.98
C LEU A 194 -8.95 -0.72 -20.72
N ILE A 195 -8.93 -2.06 -20.60
CA ILE A 195 -10.02 -2.90 -21.11
C ILE A 195 -11.33 -2.59 -20.35
N ALA A 196 -11.26 -2.46 -19.02
CA ALA A 196 -12.42 -2.07 -18.22
C ALA A 196 -12.92 -0.67 -18.60
N ALA A 197 -12.04 0.30 -18.83
CA ALA A 197 -12.38 1.64 -19.30
C ALA A 197 -13.07 1.64 -20.68
N LEU A 198 -12.63 0.75 -21.57
CA LEU A 198 -13.28 0.57 -22.87
C LEU A 198 -14.69 0.00 -22.73
N VAL A 199 -14.86 -0.99 -21.87
CA VAL A 199 -16.17 -1.63 -21.63
C VAL A 199 -17.14 -0.71 -20.88
N SER A 200 -16.65 0.10 -19.92
CA SER A 200 -17.47 1.07 -19.16
C SER A 200 -17.87 2.30 -19.98
N GLY A 201 -17.20 2.55 -21.11
CA GLY A 201 -17.45 3.73 -21.94
C GLY A 201 -16.62 4.96 -21.57
N ASP A 202 -15.64 4.87 -20.66
CA ASP A 202 -14.78 6.01 -20.25
C ASP A 202 -14.16 6.74 -21.46
N PHE A 203 -13.84 6.03 -22.55
CA PHE A 203 -13.31 6.64 -23.77
C PHE A 203 -14.33 7.55 -24.49
N GLY A 204 -15.62 7.29 -24.33
CA GLY A 204 -16.69 8.13 -24.89
C GLY A 204 -16.87 9.45 -24.15
N GLU A 205 -16.36 9.55 -22.92
CA GLU A 205 -16.42 10.76 -22.09
C GLU A 205 -15.25 11.73 -22.36
N LEU A 206 -14.31 11.36 -23.26
CA LEU A 206 -13.14 12.19 -23.57
C LEU A 206 -13.54 13.48 -24.29
N THR A 207 -13.18 14.59 -23.70
CA THR A 207 -13.35 15.95 -24.24
C THR A 207 -12.04 16.74 -24.09
N SER A 208 -11.98 17.95 -24.64
CA SER A 208 -10.82 18.83 -24.39
C SER A 208 -10.65 19.16 -22.90
N ALA A 209 -11.75 19.20 -22.13
CA ALA A 209 -11.72 19.44 -20.68
C ALA A 209 -11.11 18.29 -19.89
N THR A 210 -11.08 17.07 -20.43
CA THR A 210 -10.46 15.89 -19.78
C THR A 210 -8.98 16.13 -19.46
N PHE A 211 -8.31 16.92 -20.27
CA PHE A 211 -6.87 17.23 -20.10
C PHE A 211 -6.64 18.55 -19.35
N ALA A 212 -7.49 18.88 -18.36
CA ALA A 212 -7.24 20.02 -17.48
C ALA A 212 -5.86 19.91 -16.80
N LEU A 213 -5.13 21.02 -16.77
CA LEU A 213 -3.74 21.04 -16.31
C LEU A 213 -3.55 20.41 -14.92
N ASN A 214 -4.44 20.72 -13.97
CA ASN A 214 -4.35 20.18 -12.59
C ASN A 214 -4.51 18.66 -12.59
N SER A 215 -5.46 18.12 -13.33
CA SER A 215 -5.70 16.66 -13.40
C SER A 215 -4.54 15.94 -14.11
N VAL A 216 -3.97 16.54 -15.16
CA VAL A 216 -2.78 16.01 -15.85
C VAL A 216 -1.55 16.04 -14.93
N LEU A 217 -1.32 17.13 -14.20
CA LEU A 217 -0.21 17.23 -13.25
C LEU A 217 -0.37 16.21 -12.11
N ALA A 218 -1.57 16.04 -11.57
CA ALA A 218 -1.88 15.03 -10.59
C ALA A 218 -1.64 13.62 -11.15
N TRP A 219 -2.07 13.34 -12.38
CA TRP A 219 -1.80 12.06 -13.05
C TRP A 219 -0.30 11.81 -13.23
N VAL A 220 0.48 12.80 -13.69
CA VAL A 220 1.96 12.68 -13.79
C VAL A 220 2.58 12.39 -12.42
N TYR A 221 2.15 13.11 -11.38
CA TYR A 221 2.57 12.84 -10.01
C TYR A 221 2.26 11.40 -9.59
N LEU A 222 1.07 10.90 -9.91
CA LEU A 222 0.66 9.53 -9.60
C LEU A 222 1.48 8.49 -10.38
N VAL A 223 1.83 8.76 -11.63
CA VAL A 223 2.73 7.89 -12.44
C VAL A 223 4.10 7.79 -11.77
N VAL A 224 4.73 8.92 -11.47
CA VAL A 224 6.12 8.96 -10.99
C VAL A 224 6.18 8.57 -9.52
N MET A 225 5.49 9.30 -8.66
CA MET A 225 5.60 9.09 -7.22
C MET A 225 4.74 7.92 -6.74
N GLY A 226 3.46 7.89 -7.11
CA GLY A 226 2.54 6.86 -6.65
C GLY A 226 2.87 5.47 -7.17
N SER A 227 3.24 5.36 -8.45
CA SER A 227 3.48 4.08 -9.12
C SER A 227 4.96 3.73 -9.18
N LEU A 228 5.81 4.48 -9.89
CA LEU A 228 7.22 4.09 -10.04
C LEU A 228 7.95 4.04 -8.70
N VAL A 229 7.78 5.02 -7.84
CA VAL A 229 8.45 5.07 -6.55
C VAL A 229 7.68 4.26 -5.50
N GLY A 230 6.42 4.61 -5.25
CA GLY A 230 5.63 4.03 -4.15
C GLY A 230 5.31 2.55 -4.34
N PHE A 231 4.74 2.16 -5.48
CA PHE A 231 4.37 0.76 -5.71
C PHE A 231 5.61 -0.14 -5.85
N THR A 232 6.69 0.33 -6.45
CA THR A 232 7.95 -0.42 -6.53
C THR A 232 8.53 -0.68 -5.14
N ALA A 233 8.52 0.33 -4.26
CA ALA A 233 8.94 0.18 -2.87
C ALA A 233 8.04 -0.82 -2.12
N TYR A 234 6.71 -0.73 -2.30
CA TYR A 234 5.75 -1.64 -1.69
C TYR A 234 5.92 -3.10 -2.16
N ALA A 235 5.99 -3.31 -3.47
CA ALA A 235 6.18 -4.65 -4.04
C ALA A 235 7.50 -5.30 -3.56
N TRP A 236 8.57 -4.51 -3.43
CA TRP A 236 9.81 -4.95 -2.83
C TRP A 236 9.66 -5.30 -1.34
N LEU A 237 8.98 -4.43 -0.56
CA LEU A 237 8.71 -4.67 0.86
C LEU A 237 7.94 -5.97 1.11
N LEU A 238 6.94 -6.30 0.29
CA LEU A 238 6.18 -7.56 0.41
C LEU A 238 7.07 -8.81 0.33
N ARG A 239 8.25 -8.71 -0.29
CA ARG A 239 9.21 -9.83 -0.41
C ARG A 239 10.19 -9.94 0.75
N VAL A 240 10.55 -8.81 1.36
CA VAL A 240 11.66 -8.74 2.31
C VAL A 240 11.24 -8.44 3.74
N ALA A 241 9.99 -8.05 3.96
CA ALA A 241 9.46 -7.68 5.27
C ALA A 241 8.19 -8.45 5.63
N PRO A 242 7.87 -8.60 6.94
CA PRO A 242 6.59 -9.17 7.36
C PRO A 242 5.41 -8.34 6.82
N ILE A 243 4.39 -9.01 6.28
CA ILE A 243 3.24 -8.33 5.68
C ILE A 243 2.51 -7.42 6.68
N SER A 244 2.42 -7.82 7.95
CA SER A 244 1.81 -7.01 9.02
C SER A 244 2.53 -5.68 9.22
N LEU A 245 3.85 -5.63 8.98
CA LEU A 245 4.61 -4.39 9.00
C LEU A 245 4.36 -3.56 7.74
N VAL A 246 4.36 -4.20 6.58
CA VAL A 246 4.17 -3.49 5.30
C VAL A 246 2.84 -2.78 5.26
N VAL A 247 1.75 -3.44 5.69
CA VAL A 247 0.40 -2.85 5.65
C VAL A 247 0.14 -1.75 6.69
N THR A 248 1.09 -1.46 7.58
CA THR A 248 0.96 -0.33 8.53
C THR A 248 0.89 1.03 7.83
N HIS A 249 1.31 1.13 6.55
CA HIS A 249 1.14 2.36 5.77
C HIS A 249 -0.32 2.82 5.71
N GLN A 250 -1.27 1.91 5.73
CA GLN A 250 -2.70 2.24 5.72
C GLN A 250 -3.14 3.04 6.95
N TYR A 251 -2.45 2.89 8.07
CA TYR A 251 -2.70 3.72 9.25
C TYR A 251 -1.95 5.05 9.19
N VAL A 252 -0.77 5.06 8.59
CA VAL A 252 0.08 6.27 8.54
C VAL A 252 -0.37 7.24 7.44
N ASN A 253 -0.96 6.73 6.35
CA ASN A 253 -1.41 7.56 5.24
C ASN A 253 -2.34 8.72 5.67
N PRO A 254 -3.39 8.52 6.50
CA PRO A 254 -4.23 9.62 6.97
C PRO A 254 -3.46 10.64 7.82
N LEU A 255 -2.44 10.21 8.58
CA LEU A 255 -1.60 11.12 9.38
C LEU A 255 -0.76 12.03 8.48
N VAL A 256 -0.22 11.46 7.40
CA VAL A 256 0.52 12.24 6.40
C VAL A 256 -0.42 13.23 5.70
N ALA A 257 -1.65 12.81 5.36
CA ALA A 257 -2.64 13.69 4.76
C ALA A 257 -2.98 14.88 5.69
N ILE A 258 -3.18 14.64 7.00
CA ILE A 258 -3.38 15.71 8.00
C ILE A 258 -2.16 16.62 8.08
N ALA A 259 -0.95 16.06 8.14
CA ALA A 259 0.28 16.87 8.21
C ALA A 259 0.43 17.77 6.98
N LEU A 260 0.12 17.26 5.79
CA LEU A 260 0.14 18.05 4.55
C LEU A 260 -0.94 19.13 4.55
N GLY A 261 -2.15 18.83 5.02
CA GLY A 261 -3.24 19.80 5.20
C GLY A 261 -2.84 20.94 6.15
N MET A 262 -2.21 20.62 7.28
CA MET A 262 -1.68 21.63 8.21
C MET A 262 -0.59 22.51 7.58
N LEU A 263 0.36 21.90 6.87
CA LEU A 263 1.53 22.60 6.33
C LEU A 263 1.20 23.47 5.12
N PHE A 264 0.34 22.99 4.22
CA PHE A 264 0.10 23.64 2.92
C PHE A 264 -1.25 24.35 2.82
N LEU A 265 -2.27 23.88 3.57
CA LEU A 265 -3.62 24.44 3.53
C LEU A 265 -4.00 25.24 4.79
N GLY A 266 -3.12 25.26 5.81
CA GLY A 266 -3.38 25.95 7.08
C GLY A 266 -4.52 25.30 7.89
N GLU A 267 -4.82 24.04 7.64
CA GLU A 267 -5.89 23.31 8.35
C GLU A 267 -5.53 23.10 9.81
N ARG A 268 -6.55 23.13 10.68
CA ARG A 268 -6.40 22.88 12.11
C ARG A 268 -7.08 21.58 12.48
N PRO A 269 -6.33 20.50 12.74
CA PRO A 269 -6.92 19.22 13.11
C PRO A 269 -7.69 19.34 14.44
N SER A 270 -8.77 18.58 14.56
CA SER A 270 -9.53 18.52 15.79
C SER A 270 -8.73 17.84 16.91
N PRO A 271 -9.05 18.12 18.21
CA PRO A 271 -8.43 17.38 19.32
C PRO A 271 -8.61 15.85 19.21
N TRP A 272 -9.74 15.40 18.68
CA TRP A 272 -10.01 13.98 18.42
C TRP A 272 -9.08 13.38 17.35
N SER A 273 -8.83 14.14 16.27
CA SER A 273 -7.88 13.74 15.23
C SER A 273 -6.46 13.63 15.80
N LEU A 274 -6.04 14.54 16.68
CA LEU A 274 -4.73 14.46 17.35
C LEU A 274 -4.65 13.26 18.31
N ALA A 275 -5.68 12.99 19.11
CA ALA A 275 -5.73 11.83 19.99
C ALA A 275 -5.69 10.52 19.19
N GLY A 276 -6.47 10.42 18.10
CA GLY A 276 -6.44 9.30 17.19
C GLY A 276 -5.06 9.08 16.55
N ALA A 277 -4.39 10.16 16.15
CA ALA A 277 -3.04 10.11 15.60
C ALA A 277 -2.03 9.49 16.58
N LEU A 278 -2.08 9.86 17.85
CA LEU A 278 -1.21 9.28 18.89
C LEU A 278 -1.47 7.78 19.08
N ILE A 279 -2.74 7.35 19.07
CA ILE A 279 -3.11 5.91 19.14
C ILE A 279 -2.57 5.17 17.92
N VAL A 280 -2.71 5.72 16.71
CA VAL A 280 -2.17 5.14 15.47
C VAL A 280 -0.65 4.98 15.56
N ILE A 281 0.07 6.03 15.95
CA ILE A 281 1.54 5.98 16.09
C ILE A 281 1.95 4.90 17.10
N GLY A 282 1.28 4.84 18.24
CA GLY A 282 1.50 3.82 19.28
C GLY A 282 1.24 2.41 18.74
N SER A 283 0.15 2.20 17.99
CA SER A 283 -0.19 0.90 17.40
C SER A 283 0.85 0.44 16.37
N VAL A 284 1.32 1.35 15.50
CA VAL A 284 2.39 1.06 14.53
C VAL A 284 3.69 0.69 15.25
N TYR A 285 4.05 1.45 16.31
CA TYR A 285 5.23 1.13 17.11
C TYR A 285 5.16 -0.28 17.73
N VAL A 286 4.00 -0.66 18.30
CA VAL A 286 3.80 -2.00 18.88
C VAL A 286 3.85 -3.08 17.80
N ALA A 287 3.22 -2.86 16.63
CA ALA A 287 3.26 -3.80 15.51
C ALA A 287 4.71 -4.04 15.04
N ILE A 288 5.49 -2.97 14.90
CA ILE A 288 6.90 -3.05 14.52
C ILE A 288 7.71 -3.86 15.54
N ARG A 289 7.51 -3.58 16.84
CA ARG A 289 8.22 -4.30 17.90
C ARG A 289 7.85 -5.79 17.95
N ALA A 290 6.61 -6.13 17.64
CA ALA A 290 6.15 -7.52 17.59
C ALA A 290 6.74 -8.32 16.43
N GLU A 291 6.94 -7.67 15.27
CA GLU A 291 7.48 -8.33 14.07
C GLU A 291 9.03 -8.35 14.03
N PHE A 292 9.69 -7.44 14.76
CA PHE A 292 11.15 -7.41 14.95
C PHE A 292 11.53 -7.51 16.43
N PRO A 293 11.33 -8.67 17.07
CA PRO A 293 11.75 -8.83 18.45
C PRO A 293 13.27 -8.62 18.53
N ARG A 294 13.72 -7.81 19.50
CA ARG A 294 15.16 -7.71 19.80
C ARG A 294 15.66 -9.11 20.07
N LYS A 295 16.71 -9.55 19.36
CA LYS A 295 17.44 -10.77 19.73
C LYS A 295 17.80 -10.63 21.21
N SER A 296 17.22 -11.49 22.06
CA SER A 296 17.66 -11.63 23.43
C SER A 296 19.17 -11.83 23.40
N ARG A 297 19.90 -11.00 24.12
CA ARG A 297 21.33 -11.23 24.36
C ARG A 297 21.46 -12.67 24.83
N PRO A 298 22.35 -13.51 24.24
CA PRO A 298 22.60 -14.82 24.80
C PRO A 298 22.91 -14.60 26.28
N ALA A 299 22.25 -15.36 27.17
CA ALA A 299 22.60 -15.38 28.57
C ALA A 299 24.12 -15.63 28.63
N SER A 300 24.86 -14.74 29.28
CA SER A 300 26.29 -14.93 29.49
C SER A 300 26.45 -16.31 30.10
N VAL A 301 27.12 -17.21 29.38
CA VAL A 301 27.51 -18.50 29.91
C VAL A 301 28.37 -18.18 31.14
N ALA A 302 27.82 -18.49 32.34
CA ALA A 302 28.60 -18.40 33.57
C ALA A 302 29.88 -19.21 33.38
N PRO A 303 31.04 -18.69 33.81
CA PRO A 303 32.30 -19.45 33.69
C PRO A 303 32.09 -20.77 34.43
N GLN A 304 32.25 -21.90 33.73
CA GLN A 304 32.30 -23.19 34.36
C GLN A 304 33.54 -23.17 35.27
N GLY A 305 33.27 -23.31 36.58
CA GLY A 305 34.33 -23.39 37.58
C GLY A 305 35.32 -24.50 37.19
N THR A 306 36.58 -24.15 37.16
CA THR A 306 37.70 -25.09 37.04
C THR A 306 37.58 -26.16 38.13
N PRO A 307 37.64 -27.44 37.81
CA PRO A 307 37.74 -28.46 38.86
C PRO A 307 39.06 -28.29 39.59
N GLU A 308 38.99 -27.92 40.86
CA GLU A 308 40.13 -27.94 41.78
C GLU A 308 40.68 -29.36 41.85
N GLY A 309 42.01 -29.41 41.87
CA GLY A 309 42.83 -30.59 41.76
C GLY A 309 42.54 -31.67 42.80
N GLN A 310 42.66 -32.89 42.34
CA GLN A 310 43.04 -34.01 43.17
C GLN A 310 44.54 -34.18 43.10
N THR A 311 45.23 -33.70 44.17
CA THR A 311 46.58 -34.13 44.55
C THR A 311 46.39 -35.11 45.68
N ALA A 312 46.80 -36.35 45.47
CA ALA A 312 47.47 -37.25 46.45
C ALA A 312 48.03 -38.44 45.70
#